data_8bdb18e824d415ccf957ebaa256b55c3
#
_entry.id   8bdb18e824d415ccf957ebaa256b55c3
#
_cell.length_a   1.000
_cell.length_b   1.000
_cell.length_c   1.000
_cell.angle_alpha   90.00
_cell.angle_beta   90.00
_cell.angle_gamma   90.00
#
_symmetry.space_group_name_H-M   'P 1'
#
loop_
_entity.id
_entity.type
_entity.pdbx_description
1 polymer ?
#
loop_
_entity_poly.entity_id
_entity_poly.type
_entity_poly.pdbx_seq_one_letter_code
_entity_poly.pdbx_strand_id
1 'polypeptide(L)'
;KSVLFDMDGVLFNSMPYHADAWHKVMERHGLHLSREEAYLHEGRTGAATINIVYQRQYGKDATPEMIQSIYAEKSAEFNSNPEPEPMPGAWEVLQKIKSDGLIPMVVTGSGQHSLLDRLSHNFPGMFRRELMVTAFDVKYGKPHPEPYLMALQKGGLAPNEAIVVENAPMG
;
A
#
# COMPACT_ATOMS: atom_id res chain seq x y z
N LYS A 1 -1.99 -2.94 22.03
CA LYS A 1 -1.52 -4.32 21.85
C LYS A 1 -0.86 -4.52 20.50
N SER A 2 -1.17 -3.68 19.49
CA SER A 2 -0.64 -3.81 18.14
C SER A 2 -0.34 -2.45 17.51
N VAL A 3 0.59 -2.46 16.53
CA VAL A 3 0.88 -1.31 15.66
C VAL A 3 0.66 -1.76 14.23
N LEU A 4 -0.25 -1.08 13.54
CA LEU A 4 -0.64 -1.35 12.16
C LEU A 4 0.13 -0.38 11.26
N PHE A 5 1.02 -0.90 10.43
CA PHE A 5 1.86 -0.12 9.54
C PHE A 5 1.31 -0.14 8.12
N ASP A 6 1.17 1.02 7.50
CA ASP A 6 1.26 1.04 6.05
C ASP A 6 2.68 0.63 5.61
N MET A 7 2.85 0.37 4.34
CA MET A 7 4.11 -0.13 3.83
C MET A 7 4.87 0.92 3.03
N ASP A 8 4.23 1.46 2.00
CA ASP A 8 4.85 2.34 1.03
C ASP A 8 4.98 3.76 1.61
N GLY A 9 6.22 4.25 1.76
CA GLY A 9 6.49 5.52 2.44
C GLY A 9 6.54 5.44 3.97
N VAL A 10 6.27 4.27 4.57
CA VAL A 10 6.36 4.02 6.02
C VAL A 10 7.46 3.00 6.35
N LEU A 11 7.38 1.81 5.78
CA LEU A 11 8.42 0.77 5.95
C LEU A 11 9.49 0.84 4.86
N PHE A 12 9.12 1.26 3.65
CA PHE A 12 10.02 1.39 2.51
C PHE A 12 9.94 2.78 1.88
N ASN A 13 11.08 3.28 1.41
CA ASN A 13 11.16 4.50 0.61
C ASN A 13 10.78 4.23 -0.86
N SER A 14 9.56 3.79 -1.07
CA SER A 14 9.03 3.32 -2.36
C SER A 14 8.23 4.37 -3.12
N MET A 15 7.76 5.42 -2.46
CA MET A 15 6.85 6.40 -3.04
C MET A 15 7.38 7.12 -4.28
N PRO A 16 8.65 7.50 -4.39
CA PRO A 16 9.18 8.08 -5.63
C PRO A 16 8.98 7.15 -6.84
N TYR A 17 9.21 5.85 -6.67
CA TYR A 17 9.03 4.85 -7.73
C TYR A 17 7.55 4.62 -8.07
N HIS A 18 6.68 4.65 -7.06
CA HIS A 18 5.23 4.58 -7.27
C HIS A 18 4.71 5.78 -8.05
N ALA A 19 5.12 6.99 -7.68
CA ALA A 19 4.71 8.21 -8.35
C ALA A 19 5.17 8.24 -9.82
N ASP A 20 6.42 7.85 -10.08
CA ASP A 20 6.97 7.75 -11.43
C ASP A 20 6.23 6.71 -12.27
N ALA A 21 6.00 5.52 -11.73
CA ALA A 21 5.33 4.45 -12.44
C ALA A 21 3.86 4.83 -12.77
N TRP A 22 3.14 5.41 -11.82
CA TRP A 22 1.78 5.89 -12.06
C TRP A 22 1.73 6.97 -13.14
N HIS A 23 2.58 8.00 -13.02
CA HIS A 23 2.61 9.09 -14.00
C HIS A 23 2.89 8.58 -15.41
N LYS A 24 3.97 7.83 -15.61
CA LYS A 24 4.37 7.31 -16.93
C LYS A 24 3.30 6.40 -17.54
N VAL A 25 2.74 5.49 -16.75
CA VAL A 25 1.76 4.55 -17.28
C VAL A 25 0.44 5.23 -17.59
N MET A 26 -0.04 6.13 -16.75
CA MET A 26 -1.24 6.90 -17.04
C MET A 26 -1.08 7.72 -18.32
N GLU A 27 0.07 8.37 -18.53
CA GLU A 27 0.33 9.10 -19.79
C GLU A 27 0.29 8.21 -21.02
N ARG A 28 0.86 6.99 -20.96
CA ARG A 28 0.80 6.02 -22.08
C ARG A 28 -0.64 5.66 -22.46
N HIS A 29 -1.55 5.68 -21.49
CA HIS A 29 -2.97 5.41 -21.73
C HIS A 29 -3.81 6.68 -21.96
N GLY A 30 -3.15 7.85 -22.16
CA GLY A 30 -3.83 9.13 -22.37
C GLY A 30 -4.59 9.63 -21.14
N LEU A 31 -4.22 9.17 -19.95
CA LEU A 31 -4.77 9.58 -18.66
C LEU A 31 -3.83 10.56 -17.97
N HIS A 32 -4.40 11.60 -17.34
CA HIS A 32 -3.62 12.63 -16.68
C HIS A 32 -3.56 12.39 -15.17
N LEU A 33 -2.39 11.99 -14.69
CA LEU A 33 -2.05 11.87 -13.28
C LEU A 33 -0.63 12.39 -13.05
N SER A 34 -0.49 13.49 -12.31
CA SER A 34 0.84 14.01 -11.98
C SER A 34 1.51 13.18 -10.89
N ARG A 35 2.83 13.35 -10.73
CA ARG A 35 3.58 12.69 -9.65
C ARG A 35 3.08 13.13 -8.28
N GLU A 36 2.82 14.42 -8.10
CA GLU A 36 2.30 15.00 -6.86
C GLU A 36 0.92 14.43 -6.55
N GLU A 37 0.07 14.27 -7.56
CA GLU A 37 -1.25 13.69 -7.40
C GLU A 37 -1.18 12.20 -7.04
N ALA A 38 -0.18 11.46 -7.53
CA ALA A 38 0.03 10.07 -7.14
C ALA A 38 0.26 9.90 -5.63
N TYR A 39 0.97 10.85 -4.99
CA TYR A 39 1.12 10.87 -3.53
C TYR A 39 -0.21 11.09 -2.79
N LEU A 40 -1.13 11.90 -3.37
CA LEU A 40 -2.45 12.14 -2.77
C LEU A 40 -3.36 10.91 -2.85
N HIS A 41 -3.09 10.00 -3.80
CA HIS A 41 -3.86 8.76 -3.97
C HIS A 41 -3.21 7.55 -3.28
N GLU A 42 -2.12 7.76 -2.57
CA GLU A 42 -1.45 6.70 -1.84
C GLU A 42 -2.38 6.01 -0.84
N GLY A 43 -2.15 4.73 -0.61
CA GLY A 43 -2.99 3.88 0.23
C GLY A 43 -4.24 3.32 -0.47
N ARG A 44 -4.67 3.89 -1.61
CA ARG A 44 -5.77 3.36 -2.40
C ARG A 44 -5.36 2.09 -3.14
N THR A 45 -6.34 1.26 -3.47
CA THR A 45 -6.12 0.18 -4.43
C THR A 45 -5.85 0.74 -5.83
N GLY A 46 -5.09 0.00 -6.65
CA GLY A 46 -4.82 0.41 -8.03
C GLY A 46 -6.09 0.65 -8.85
N ALA A 47 -7.11 -0.21 -8.66
CA ALA A 47 -8.40 -0.05 -9.32
C ALA A 47 -9.10 1.26 -8.94
N ALA A 48 -9.05 1.64 -7.67
CA ALA A 48 -9.64 2.91 -7.21
C ALA A 48 -8.92 4.12 -7.81
N THR A 49 -7.58 4.10 -7.84
CA THR A 49 -6.79 5.18 -8.45
C THR A 49 -7.10 5.34 -9.94
N ILE A 50 -7.14 4.22 -10.69
CA ILE A 50 -7.46 4.24 -12.12
C ILE A 50 -8.86 4.80 -12.34
N ASN A 51 -9.85 4.34 -11.59
CA ASN A 51 -11.23 4.80 -11.72
C ASN A 51 -11.39 6.30 -11.41
N ILE A 52 -10.72 6.82 -10.39
CA ILE A 52 -10.76 8.26 -10.08
C ILE A 52 -10.30 9.08 -11.27
N VAL A 53 -9.16 8.71 -11.88
CA VAL A 53 -8.62 9.43 -13.04
C VAL A 53 -9.55 9.27 -14.26
N TYR A 54 -10.06 8.07 -14.48
CA TYR A 54 -10.92 7.75 -15.61
C TYR A 54 -12.29 8.47 -15.51
N GLN A 55 -12.89 8.48 -14.31
CA GLN A 55 -14.11 9.22 -14.00
C GLN A 55 -13.92 10.72 -14.24
N ARG A 56 -12.83 11.28 -13.75
CA ARG A 56 -12.52 12.71 -13.94
C ARG A 56 -12.41 13.07 -15.41
N GLN A 57 -11.80 12.21 -16.22
CA GLN A 57 -11.49 12.53 -17.62
C GLN A 57 -12.61 12.15 -18.59
N TYR A 58 -13.34 11.07 -18.32
CA TYR A 58 -14.34 10.50 -19.22
C TYR A 58 -15.76 10.41 -18.65
N GLY A 59 -15.98 10.78 -17.38
CA GLY A 59 -17.29 10.75 -16.72
C GLY A 59 -17.84 9.34 -16.46
N LYS A 60 -17.02 8.31 -16.53
CA LYS A 60 -17.40 6.90 -16.33
C LYS A 60 -16.24 6.10 -15.74
N ASP A 61 -16.52 4.91 -15.19
CA ASP A 61 -15.50 3.98 -14.74
C ASP A 61 -14.76 3.34 -15.91
N ALA A 62 -13.50 2.98 -15.70
CA ALA A 62 -12.73 2.13 -16.60
C ALA A 62 -13.31 0.70 -16.58
N THR A 63 -13.18 -0.03 -17.70
CA THR A 63 -13.60 -1.44 -17.72
C THR A 63 -12.62 -2.28 -16.87
N PRO A 64 -13.07 -3.46 -16.37
CA PRO A 64 -12.20 -4.37 -15.63
C PRO A 64 -10.91 -4.72 -16.39
N GLU A 65 -11.00 -4.92 -17.71
CA GLU A 65 -9.86 -5.24 -18.57
C GLU A 65 -8.86 -4.08 -18.65
N MET A 66 -9.36 -2.85 -18.74
CA MET A 66 -8.51 -1.65 -18.73
C MET A 66 -7.81 -1.49 -17.38
N ILE A 67 -8.55 -1.67 -16.28
CA ILE A 67 -7.99 -1.62 -14.92
C ILE A 67 -6.87 -2.65 -14.79
N GLN A 68 -7.11 -3.88 -15.22
CA GLN A 68 -6.12 -4.96 -15.16
C GLN A 68 -4.88 -4.64 -16.00
N SER A 69 -5.05 -4.15 -17.24
CA SER A 69 -3.95 -3.80 -18.13
C SER A 69 -3.11 -2.67 -17.58
N ILE A 70 -3.74 -1.56 -17.18
CA ILE A 70 -3.05 -0.38 -16.64
C ILE A 70 -2.30 -0.75 -15.34
N TYR A 71 -2.94 -1.51 -14.45
CA TYR A 71 -2.30 -1.91 -13.20
C TYR A 71 -1.14 -2.89 -13.42
N ALA A 72 -1.25 -3.80 -14.37
CA ALA A 72 -0.16 -4.72 -14.75
C ALA A 72 1.06 -3.94 -15.30
N GLU A 73 0.82 -2.98 -16.19
CA GLU A 73 1.88 -2.12 -16.72
C GLU A 73 2.52 -1.26 -15.62
N LYS A 74 1.71 -0.68 -14.74
CA LYS A 74 2.20 0.09 -13.59
C LYS A 74 3.07 -0.77 -12.66
N SER A 75 2.67 -2.01 -12.43
CA SER A 75 3.44 -2.95 -11.61
C SER A 75 4.76 -3.32 -12.28
N ALA A 76 4.76 -3.53 -13.59
CA ALA A 76 5.98 -3.78 -14.38
C ALA A 76 6.92 -2.58 -14.36
N GLU A 77 6.40 -1.37 -14.56
CA GLU A 77 7.19 -0.12 -14.50
C GLU A 77 7.80 0.08 -13.10
N PHE A 78 7.02 -0.15 -12.03
CA PHE A 78 7.53 -0.08 -10.65
C PHE A 78 8.65 -1.11 -10.43
N ASN A 79 8.45 -2.36 -10.84
CA ASN A 79 9.41 -3.45 -10.65
C ASN A 79 10.66 -3.32 -11.53
N SER A 80 10.68 -2.43 -12.52
CA SER A 80 11.88 -2.12 -13.32
C SER A 80 12.87 -1.20 -12.58
N ASN A 81 12.42 -0.57 -11.49
CA ASN A 81 13.29 0.23 -10.64
C ASN A 81 14.09 -0.68 -9.67
N PRO A 82 15.18 -0.16 -9.09
CA PRO A 82 15.84 -0.83 -7.96
C PRO A 82 14.85 -1.14 -6.83
N GLU A 83 15.15 -2.17 -6.06
CA GLU A 83 14.33 -2.48 -4.88
C GLU A 83 14.35 -1.30 -3.90
N PRO A 84 13.17 -0.83 -3.43
CA PRO A 84 13.10 0.26 -2.49
C PRO A 84 13.80 -0.10 -1.18
N GLU A 85 14.62 0.81 -0.69
CA GLU A 85 15.30 0.63 0.60
C GLU A 85 14.32 0.77 1.76
N PRO A 86 14.57 0.08 2.89
CA PRO A 86 13.85 0.33 4.13
C PRO A 86 13.95 1.81 4.55
N MET A 87 12.87 2.32 5.12
CA MET A 87 12.90 3.67 5.70
C MET A 87 13.90 3.71 6.86
N PRO A 88 14.72 4.78 6.97
CA PRO A 88 15.62 4.94 8.09
C PRO A 88 14.87 4.88 9.43
N GLY A 89 15.35 4.06 10.35
CA GLY A 89 14.73 3.87 11.67
C GLY A 89 13.58 2.85 11.72
N ALA A 90 13.12 2.33 10.59
CA ALA A 90 12.01 1.36 10.57
C ALA A 90 12.37 0.08 11.34
N TRP A 91 13.59 -0.42 11.15
CA TRP A 91 14.06 -1.62 11.86
C TRP A 91 14.09 -1.43 13.37
N GLU A 92 14.64 -0.34 13.83
CA GLU A 92 14.76 0.01 15.26
C GLU A 92 13.38 0.15 15.91
N VAL A 93 12.45 0.81 15.23
CA VAL A 93 11.07 0.95 15.70
C VAL A 93 10.38 -0.41 15.80
N LEU A 94 10.53 -1.27 14.80
CA LEU A 94 9.95 -2.62 14.82
C LEU A 94 10.53 -3.48 15.95
N GLN A 95 11.85 -3.40 16.17
CA GLN A 95 12.50 -4.08 17.30
C GLN A 95 11.94 -3.58 18.64
N LYS A 96 11.82 -2.26 18.81
CA LYS A 96 11.25 -1.67 20.02
C LYS A 96 9.82 -2.13 20.27
N ILE A 97 8.97 -2.11 19.24
CA ILE A 97 7.58 -2.58 19.32
C ILE A 97 7.51 -4.04 19.80
N LYS A 98 8.34 -4.92 19.24
CA LYS A 98 8.39 -6.32 19.67
C LYS A 98 8.94 -6.49 21.08
N SER A 99 9.94 -5.72 21.48
CA SER A 99 10.51 -5.79 22.82
C SER A 99 9.51 -5.31 23.89
N ASP A 100 8.59 -4.42 23.51
CA ASP A 100 7.50 -3.95 24.38
C ASP A 100 6.29 -4.93 24.41
N GLY A 101 6.42 -6.09 23.75
CA GLY A 101 5.36 -7.09 23.68
C GLY A 101 4.19 -6.73 22.77
N LEU A 102 4.37 -5.72 21.89
CA LEU A 102 3.37 -5.33 20.89
C LEU A 102 3.55 -6.13 19.59
N ILE A 103 2.47 -6.25 18.82
CA ILE A 103 2.44 -7.01 17.58
C ILE A 103 2.47 -6.03 16.40
N PRO A 104 3.54 -6.00 15.58
CA PRO A 104 3.53 -5.24 14.34
C PRO A 104 2.73 -5.99 13.27
N MET A 105 1.86 -5.27 12.57
CA MET A 105 1.03 -5.77 11.46
C MET A 105 1.18 -4.85 10.24
N VAL A 106 1.03 -5.38 9.04
CA VAL A 106 1.05 -4.61 7.79
C VAL A 106 -0.35 -4.47 7.23
N VAL A 107 -0.72 -3.25 6.83
CA VAL A 107 -1.99 -2.92 6.17
C VAL A 107 -1.70 -2.07 4.95
N THR A 108 -1.62 -2.68 3.77
CA THR A 108 -1.22 -2.03 2.52
C THR A 108 -2.28 -2.11 1.44
N GLY A 109 -2.39 -1.05 0.62
CA GLY A 109 -3.19 -1.05 -0.60
C GLY A 109 -2.53 -1.80 -1.77
N SER A 110 -1.31 -2.32 -1.60
CA SER A 110 -0.62 -3.08 -2.65
C SER A 110 -1.19 -4.48 -2.82
N GLY A 111 -1.31 -4.91 -4.10
CA GLY A 111 -1.69 -6.25 -4.51
C GLY A 111 -0.53 -7.03 -5.16
N GLN A 112 0.72 -6.80 -4.76
CA GLN A 112 1.87 -7.47 -5.35
C GLN A 112 2.38 -8.62 -4.45
N HIS A 113 2.50 -9.83 -5.02
CA HIS A 113 2.99 -10.99 -4.28
C HIS A 113 4.46 -10.84 -3.83
N SER A 114 5.30 -10.16 -4.61
CA SER A 114 6.69 -9.84 -4.27
C SER A 114 6.85 -9.02 -3.00
N LEU A 115 5.78 -8.40 -2.55
CA LEU A 115 5.71 -7.62 -1.33
C LEU A 115 6.07 -8.40 -0.07
N LEU A 116 5.50 -9.60 0.05
CA LEU A 116 5.71 -10.47 1.22
C LEU A 116 7.16 -10.94 1.31
N ASP A 117 7.77 -11.22 0.16
CA ASP A 117 9.17 -11.63 0.09
C ASP A 117 10.08 -10.49 0.50
N ARG A 118 9.77 -9.26 0.05
CA ARG A 118 10.50 -8.04 0.43
C ARG A 118 10.41 -7.76 1.93
N LEU A 119 9.22 -7.85 2.51
CA LEU A 119 9.05 -7.69 3.96
C LEU A 119 9.84 -8.73 4.75
N SER A 120 9.82 -9.98 4.31
CA SER A 120 10.56 -11.07 4.98
C SER A 120 12.07 -10.92 4.86
N HIS A 121 12.55 -10.40 3.72
CA HIS A 121 13.96 -10.16 3.47
C HIS A 121 14.51 -9.00 4.31
N ASN A 122 13.82 -7.85 4.30
CA ASN A 122 14.28 -6.63 4.93
C ASN A 122 13.94 -6.55 6.43
N PHE A 123 12.88 -7.23 6.86
CA PHE A 123 12.42 -7.24 8.25
C PHE A 123 12.20 -8.67 8.75
N PRO A 124 13.27 -9.51 8.80
CA PRO A 124 13.15 -10.92 9.12
C PRO A 124 12.53 -11.13 10.51
N GLY A 125 11.48 -11.96 10.56
CA GLY A 125 10.78 -12.30 11.79
C GLY A 125 9.94 -11.19 12.43
N MET A 126 9.80 -10.01 11.78
CA MET A 126 9.02 -8.91 12.34
C MET A 126 7.52 -9.11 12.13
N PHE A 127 7.11 -9.53 10.95
CA PHE A 127 5.70 -9.64 10.57
C PHE A 127 5.26 -11.09 10.45
N ARG A 128 4.00 -11.35 10.84
CA ARG A 128 3.32 -12.63 10.63
C ARG A 128 2.41 -12.53 9.42
N ARG A 129 2.58 -13.44 8.45
CA ARG A 129 1.85 -13.43 7.18
C ARG A 129 0.34 -13.45 7.37
N GLU A 130 -0.14 -14.23 8.32
CA GLU A 130 -1.56 -14.39 8.64
C GLU A 130 -2.21 -13.10 9.20
N LEU A 131 -1.40 -12.16 9.69
CA LEU A 131 -1.87 -10.87 10.21
C LEU A 131 -1.76 -9.73 9.20
N MET A 132 -1.18 -9.97 8.03
CA MET A 132 -1.08 -8.94 6.99
C MET A 132 -2.42 -8.73 6.31
N VAL A 133 -2.68 -7.48 5.90
CA VAL A 133 -3.81 -7.10 5.06
C VAL A 133 -3.28 -6.41 3.80
N THR A 134 -3.69 -6.93 2.66
CA THR A 134 -3.30 -6.46 1.32
C THR A 134 -4.54 -6.11 0.51
N ALA A 135 -4.36 -5.60 -0.71
CA ALA A 135 -5.47 -5.35 -1.63
C ALA A 135 -6.30 -6.61 -1.95
N PHE A 136 -5.75 -7.82 -1.77
CA PHE A 136 -6.47 -9.08 -2.00
C PHE A 136 -7.41 -9.47 -0.86
N ASP A 137 -7.23 -8.91 0.33
CA ASP A 137 -8.01 -9.26 1.51
C ASP A 137 -9.29 -8.43 1.65
N VAL A 138 -9.43 -7.34 0.90
CA VAL A 138 -10.47 -6.33 1.07
C VAL A 138 -11.18 -6.02 -0.24
N LYS A 139 -12.46 -5.65 -0.14
CA LYS A 139 -13.23 -5.14 -1.27
C LYS A 139 -12.96 -3.65 -1.52
N TYR A 140 -12.84 -2.89 -0.45
CA TYR A 140 -12.60 -1.45 -0.50
C TYR A 140 -11.26 -1.13 0.15
N GLY A 141 -10.38 -0.46 -0.61
CA GLY A 141 -9.10 0.06 -0.10
C GLY A 141 -9.28 1.38 0.65
N LYS A 142 -8.20 1.85 1.26
CA LYS A 142 -8.14 3.18 1.90
C LYS A 142 -8.65 4.26 0.92
N PRO A 143 -9.41 5.25 1.37
CA PRO A 143 -9.70 5.65 2.75
C PRO A 143 -10.88 4.90 3.40
N HIS A 144 -11.41 3.86 2.77
CA HIS A 144 -12.42 3.03 3.42
C HIS A 144 -11.80 2.33 4.63
N PRO A 145 -12.50 2.23 5.78
CA PRO A 145 -11.93 1.66 7.00
C PRO A 145 -11.73 0.14 6.94
N GLU A 146 -12.24 -0.54 5.92
CA GLU A 146 -12.21 -2.00 5.80
C GLU A 146 -10.81 -2.60 5.99
N PRO A 147 -9.70 -2.07 5.41
CA PRO A 147 -8.38 -2.65 5.62
C PRO A 147 -7.96 -2.68 7.09
N TYR A 148 -8.23 -1.62 7.82
CA TYR A 148 -7.91 -1.55 9.26
C TYR A 148 -8.84 -2.41 10.10
N LEU A 149 -10.14 -2.44 9.78
CA LEU A 149 -11.09 -3.33 10.45
C LEU A 149 -10.73 -4.81 10.21
N MET A 150 -10.28 -5.16 9.00
CA MET A 150 -9.77 -6.49 8.69
C MET A 150 -8.53 -6.83 9.52
N ALA A 151 -7.61 -5.88 9.67
CA ALA A 151 -6.42 -6.08 10.50
C ALA A 151 -6.79 -6.30 11.98
N LEU A 152 -7.71 -5.51 12.52
CA LEU A 152 -8.23 -5.72 13.87
C LEU A 152 -8.86 -7.09 14.04
N GLN A 153 -9.67 -7.53 13.07
CA GLN A 153 -10.28 -8.86 13.07
C GLN A 153 -9.23 -9.97 13.05
N LYS A 154 -8.23 -9.90 12.15
CA LYS A 154 -7.13 -10.88 12.07
C LYS A 154 -6.31 -10.92 13.37
N GLY A 155 -6.14 -9.79 14.03
CA GLY A 155 -5.41 -9.68 15.30
C GLY A 155 -6.23 -10.01 16.53
N GLY A 156 -7.55 -10.16 16.42
CA GLY A 156 -8.44 -10.32 17.57
C GLY A 156 -8.44 -9.10 18.49
N LEU A 157 -8.41 -7.88 17.90
CA LEU A 157 -8.19 -6.62 18.60
C LEU A 157 -9.44 -5.72 18.56
N ALA A 158 -9.66 -4.98 19.67
CA ALA A 158 -10.56 -3.85 19.66
C ALA A 158 -9.88 -2.59 19.08
N PRO A 159 -10.61 -1.61 18.52
CA PRO A 159 -10.02 -0.41 17.91
C PRO A 159 -9.09 0.39 18.85
N ASN A 160 -9.39 0.44 20.13
CA ASN A 160 -8.57 1.13 21.14
C ASN A 160 -7.31 0.34 21.57
N GLU A 161 -7.06 -0.81 20.99
CA GLU A 161 -5.90 -1.66 21.26
C GLU A 161 -4.83 -1.60 20.18
N ALA A 162 -5.06 -0.78 19.14
CA ALA A 162 -4.14 -0.63 18.02
C ALA A 162 -3.82 0.85 17.74
N ILE A 163 -2.60 1.08 17.22
CA ILE A 163 -2.16 2.36 16.68
C ILE A 163 -1.88 2.15 15.20
N VAL A 164 -2.26 3.11 14.37
CA VAL A 164 -1.96 3.12 12.93
C VAL A 164 -0.78 4.06 12.67
N VAL A 165 0.16 3.60 11.85
CA VAL A 165 1.29 4.40 11.35
C VAL A 165 1.13 4.51 9.84
N GLU A 166 0.91 5.72 9.36
CA GLU A 166 0.55 6.06 8.00
C GLU A 166 1.19 7.39 7.59
N ASN A 167 1.62 7.51 6.32
CA ASN A 167 2.19 8.75 5.78
C ASN A 167 1.21 9.51 4.89
N ALA A 168 0.19 8.84 4.35
CA ALA A 168 -0.78 9.44 3.45
C ALA A 168 -2.05 9.92 4.19
N PRO A 169 -2.56 11.15 3.90
CA PRO A 169 -3.78 11.64 4.52
C PRO A 169 -5.00 10.76 4.26
N MET A 170 -4.99 10.02 3.13
CA MET A 170 -6.08 9.10 2.76
C MET A 170 -5.99 7.74 3.45
N GLY A 171 -4.83 7.41 3.94
CA GLY A 171 -4.62 6.19 4.74
C GLY A 171 -4.93 6.41 6.20
#